data_0d365b9d62a61b286ea94514a1e16523
#
_entry.id   0d365b9d62a61b286ea94514a1e16523
#
_cell.length_a   1.000
_cell.length_b   1.000
_cell.length_c   1.000
_cell.angle_alpha   90.00
_cell.angle_beta   90.00
_cell.angle_gamma   90.00
#
_symmetry.space_group_name_H-M   'P 1'
#
loop_
_entity.id
_entity.type
_entity.pdbx_description
1 polymer ?
#
loop_
_entity_poly.entity_id
_entity_poly.type
_entity_poly.pdbx_seq_one_letter_code
_entity_poly.pdbx_strand_id
1 'polypeptide(L)'
;MGRLLGLLRPAVQRHGIGRVPRLTADGSGGSYGLVSPRKVHAGQVGIDTPLVRELVAAQFPQWAALPLEPVGSSGLVNAVYRLGTDLSVRLPLRPAITDEVRREQAKLAALAPFLPVAIPSVEAIGSPAGAYPGEWSVHRWLTGTNPCPGALADPRRLAADLAAFVGAFRRTDLPDRPPAYPGERRTRASMVSMDSSTRKAIGELDGLIDTRAALASWEESLAAPYDGREVWVHSDLKPGNLLVSAEGRLTAVIDFETCGVGDPACDLFPVWYLLPANVRDEFRAALDVDDVTWLRGRGRVLSQALGYLRDFRDTSPALANYARHAIGEVLAASP
;
A
#
# COMPACT_ATOMS: atom_id res chain seq x y z
N MET A 1 42.68 -35.54 50.03
CA MET A 1 42.74 -36.26 48.74
C MET A 1 41.33 -36.26 48.19
N GLY A 2 41.01 -35.54 47.21
CA GLY A 2 41.24 -35.38 45.83
C GLY A 2 40.00 -34.90 45.17
N ARG A 3 40.21 -33.91 44.41
CA ARG A 3 39.81 -33.48 43.08
C ARG A 3 38.42 -32.93 42.87
N LEU A 4 38.47 -31.59 42.61
CA LEU A 4 37.54 -30.79 41.82
C LEU A 4 37.28 -31.42 40.43
N LEU A 5 36.04 -31.38 39.98
CA LEU A 5 35.68 -31.40 38.57
C LEU A 5 34.73 -30.26 38.30
N GLY A 6 35.25 -29.26 37.60
CA GLY A 6 34.48 -28.11 37.11
C GLY A 6 33.63 -28.52 35.93
N LEU A 7 32.36 -28.05 35.92
CA LEU A 7 31.48 -28.12 34.79
C LEU A 7 31.51 -26.77 34.07
N LEU A 8 32.14 -26.80 32.90
CA LEU A 8 32.12 -25.73 31.90
C LEU A 8 30.67 -25.52 31.38
N ARG A 9 30.15 -24.35 31.56
CA ARG A 9 28.95 -23.86 30.83
C ARG A 9 29.37 -23.39 29.43
N PRO A 10 28.69 -23.78 28.35
CA PRO A 10 28.98 -23.22 27.04
C PRO A 10 28.47 -21.76 26.97
N ALA A 11 29.34 -20.90 26.47
CA ALA A 11 29.03 -19.50 26.19
C ALA A 11 28.00 -19.40 25.04
N VAL A 12 26.86 -18.75 25.30
CA VAL A 12 25.90 -18.35 24.28
C VAL A 12 26.52 -17.20 23.50
N GLN A 13 26.97 -17.48 22.29
CA GLN A 13 27.37 -16.47 21.32
C GLN A 13 26.16 -15.65 20.93
N ARG A 14 26.10 -14.40 21.38
CA ARG A 14 25.19 -13.40 20.89
C ARG A 14 25.61 -13.04 19.45
N HIS A 15 24.85 -13.53 18.47
CA HIS A 15 24.98 -13.05 17.11
C HIS A 15 24.49 -11.59 17.07
N GLY A 16 25.44 -10.70 16.77
CA GLY A 16 25.16 -9.28 16.62
C GLY A 16 24.15 -9.04 15.50
N ILE A 17 23.12 -8.29 15.83
CA ILE A 17 22.19 -7.74 14.87
C ILE A 17 23.00 -6.81 13.96
N GLY A 18 23.15 -7.23 12.70
CA GLY A 18 23.84 -6.46 11.68
C GLY A 18 23.21 -5.07 11.56
N ARG A 19 24.05 -4.04 11.67
CA ARG A 19 23.64 -2.64 11.41
C ARG A 19 23.01 -2.55 10.04
N VAL A 20 21.75 -2.12 10.01
CA VAL A 20 21.07 -1.67 8.79
C VAL A 20 21.89 -0.51 8.20
N PRO A 21 22.27 -0.55 6.91
CA PRO A 21 22.97 0.56 6.29
C PRO A 21 22.08 1.82 6.32
N ARG A 22 22.59 2.93 6.84
CA ARG A 22 21.98 4.24 6.66
C ARG A 22 22.01 4.56 5.17
N LEU A 23 20.85 4.63 4.54
CA LEU A 23 20.70 5.26 3.24
C LEU A 23 20.93 6.77 3.41
N THR A 24 22.10 7.23 3.02
CA THR A 24 22.37 8.65 2.89
C THR A 24 21.56 9.16 1.70
N ALA A 25 20.74 10.18 1.94
CA ALA A 25 20.09 10.96 0.88
C ALA A 25 21.20 11.78 0.18
N ASP A 26 21.78 11.20 -0.85
CA ASP A 26 22.67 11.90 -1.76
C ASP A 26 21.81 12.42 -2.93
N GLY A 27 21.75 13.74 -3.05
CA GLY A 27 20.93 14.45 -4.02
C GLY A 27 21.51 14.45 -5.44
N SER A 28 22.07 13.35 -5.91
CA SER A 28 22.51 13.17 -7.27
C SER A 28 21.47 12.36 -8.05
N GLY A 29 20.82 12.99 -9.04
CA GLY A 29 19.90 12.38 -9.98
C GLY A 29 20.51 11.17 -10.67
N GLY A 30 20.33 10.00 -10.07
CA GLY A 30 20.69 8.72 -10.66
C GLY A 30 19.78 8.45 -11.86
N SER A 31 20.35 8.44 -13.05
CA SER A 31 19.74 7.93 -14.27
C SER A 31 19.35 6.47 -14.05
N TYR A 32 18.06 6.23 -13.75
CA TYR A 32 17.52 4.88 -13.73
C TYR A 32 17.41 4.43 -15.18
N GLY A 33 18.24 3.45 -15.54
CA GLY A 33 18.24 2.83 -16.86
C GLY A 33 16.82 2.38 -17.26
N LEU A 34 16.52 2.57 -18.54
CA LEU A 34 15.29 2.15 -19.21
C LEU A 34 15.02 0.66 -18.96
N VAL A 35 14.30 0.35 -17.88
CA VAL A 35 13.74 -0.98 -17.68
C VAL A 35 12.34 -0.93 -18.27
N SER A 36 12.21 -1.48 -19.49
CA SER A 36 10.89 -1.81 -20.04
C SER A 36 10.11 -2.59 -18.99
N PRO A 37 8.85 -2.26 -18.69
CA PRO A 37 8.08 -2.96 -17.68
C PRO A 37 7.98 -4.44 -18.08
N ARG A 38 8.66 -5.29 -17.32
CA ARG A 38 8.66 -6.74 -17.57
C ARG A 38 7.23 -7.21 -17.33
N LYS A 39 6.62 -7.86 -18.31
CA LYS A 39 5.28 -8.46 -18.16
C LYS A 39 5.29 -9.40 -16.95
N VAL A 40 4.62 -8.99 -15.87
CA VAL A 40 4.58 -9.75 -14.61
C VAL A 40 3.50 -10.82 -14.66
N HIS A 41 2.47 -10.63 -15.51
CA HIS A 41 1.31 -11.52 -15.63
C HIS A 41 0.87 -11.72 -17.09
N ALA A 42 0.22 -12.87 -17.35
CA ALA A 42 -0.42 -13.12 -18.63
C ALA A 42 -1.53 -12.08 -18.92
N GLY A 43 -1.64 -11.61 -20.17
CA GLY A 43 -2.65 -10.65 -20.60
C GLY A 43 -2.30 -9.17 -20.39
N GLN A 44 -1.10 -8.85 -19.90
CA GLN A 44 -0.63 -7.46 -19.85
C GLN A 44 -0.25 -6.92 -21.23
N VAL A 45 -0.65 -5.68 -21.52
CA VAL A 45 -0.25 -4.92 -22.71
C VAL A 45 1.16 -4.36 -22.50
N GLY A 46 1.99 -4.42 -23.52
CA GLY A 46 3.28 -3.72 -23.54
C GLY A 46 3.04 -2.23 -23.72
N ILE A 47 3.39 -1.44 -22.70
CA ILE A 47 3.23 0.01 -22.71
C ILE A 47 4.61 0.63 -22.63
N ASP A 48 4.95 1.45 -23.63
CA ASP A 48 6.21 2.18 -23.70
C ASP A 48 5.99 3.68 -23.93
N THR A 49 7.04 4.47 -23.79
CA THR A 49 6.97 5.93 -23.92
C THR A 49 6.50 6.38 -25.33
N PRO A 50 6.94 5.77 -26.45
CA PRO A 50 6.43 6.08 -27.78
C PRO A 50 4.91 5.93 -27.90
N LEU A 51 4.36 4.79 -27.46
CA LEU A 51 2.92 4.54 -27.47
C LEU A 51 2.15 5.60 -26.66
N VAL A 52 2.60 5.89 -25.43
CA VAL A 52 1.92 6.89 -24.58
C VAL A 52 1.99 8.29 -25.21
N ARG A 53 3.12 8.64 -25.82
CA ARG A 53 3.26 9.92 -26.55
C ARG A 53 2.30 10.03 -27.72
N GLU A 54 2.17 8.96 -28.52
CA GLU A 54 1.23 8.89 -29.63
C GLU A 54 -0.21 9.07 -29.17
N LEU A 55 -0.63 8.37 -28.11
CA LEU A 55 -1.96 8.45 -27.53
C LEU A 55 -2.27 9.88 -27.03
N VAL A 56 -1.33 10.50 -26.31
CA VAL A 56 -1.48 11.88 -25.82
C VAL A 56 -1.57 12.86 -26.99
N ALA A 57 -0.67 12.76 -27.97
CA ALA A 57 -0.65 13.70 -29.10
C ALA A 57 -1.92 13.61 -29.96
N ALA A 58 -2.45 12.41 -30.17
CA ALA A 58 -3.63 12.17 -30.99
C ALA A 58 -4.91 12.66 -30.33
N GLN A 59 -5.06 12.53 -29.00
CA GLN A 59 -6.32 12.80 -28.31
C GLN A 59 -6.31 14.11 -27.51
N PHE A 60 -5.12 14.56 -27.09
CA PHE A 60 -4.93 15.77 -26.28
C PHE A 60 -3.80 16.64 -26.84
N PRO A 61 -3.99 17.25 -28.04
CA PRO A 61 -2.94 18.01 -28.73
C PRO A 61 -2.39 19.17 -27.90
N GLN A 62 -3.15 19.72 -26.95
CA GLN A 62 -2.71 20.76 -26.02
C GLN A 62 -1.56 20.29 -25.09
N TRP A 63 -1.38 19.00 -24.91
CA TRP A 63 -0.34 18.41 -24.07
C TRP A 63 0.75 17.68 -24.85
N ALA A 64 0.63 17.60 -26.17
CA ALA A 64 1.55 16.83 -27.05
C ALA A 64 3.01 17.24 -26.92
N ALA A 65 3.29 18.52 -26.65
CA ALA A 65 4.65 19.05 -26.52
C ALA A 65 5.23 18.92 -25.10
N LEU A 66 4.46 18.46 -24.11
CA LEU A 66 4.96 18.32 -22.75
C LEU A 66 5.95 17.17 -22.63
N PRO A 67 6.99 17.31 -21.77
CA PRO A 67 7.87 16.19 -21.43
C PRO A 67 7.07 15.01 -20.89
N LEU A 68 7.44 13.79 -21.32
CA LEU A 68 6.79 12.55 -20.89
C LEU A 68 7.86 11.60 -20.36
N GLU A 69 7.76 11.24 -19.08
CA GLU A 69 8.74 10.41 -18.38
C GLU A 69 8.04 9.26 -17.62
N PRO A 70 8.53 8.01 -17.73
CA PRO A 70 7.98 6.90 -16.97
C PRO A 70 8.24 7.10 -15.47
N VAL A 71 7.24 6.81 -14.64
CA VAL A 71 7.38 6.81 -13.18
C VAL A 71 7.92 5.44 -12.76
N GLY A 72 9.12 5.42 -12.17
CA GLY A 72 9.92 4.20 -11.94
C GLY A 72 9.35 3.18 -10.95
N SER A 73 8.29 3.51 -10.23
CA SER A 73 7.59 2.59 -9.32
C SER A 73 6.13 2.44 -9.73
N SER A 74 5.88 2.27 -11.03
CA SER A 74 4.54 1.96 -11.52
C SER A 74 3.96 0.78 -10.74
N GLY A 75 2.73 0.95 -10.25
CA GLY A 75 2.02 -0.08 -9.50
C GLY A 75 1.86 -1.39 -10.31
N LEU A 76 1.38 -2.43 -9.65
CA LEU A 76 1.16 -3.74 -10.29
C LEU A 76 0.02 -3.73 -11.32
N VAL A 77 -0.79 -2.68 -11.33
CA VAL A 77 -2.04 -2.58 -12.11
C VAL A 77 -1.94 -1.60 -13.27
N ASN A 78 -1.20 -0.49 -13.11
CA ASN A 78 -1.13 0.58 -14.09
C ASN A 78 0.31 0.93 -14.46
N ALA A 79 0.54 1.29 -15.73
CA ALA A 79 1.70 2.06 -16.14
C ALA A 79 1.42 3.54 -15.89
N VAL A 80 2.34 4.23 -15.23
CA VAL A 80 2.21 5.65 -14.90
C VAL A 80 3.36 6.43 -15.53
N TYR A 81 3.02 7.54 -16.18
CA TYR A 81 3.97 8.47 -16.79
C TYR A 81 3.72 9.88 -16.24
N ARG A 82 4.78 10.59 -15.91
CA ARG A 82 4.70 12.02 -15.65
C ARG A 82 4.59 12.77 -16.98
N LEU A 83 3.66 13.72 -17.06
CA LEU A 83 3.42 14.54 -18.24
C LEU A 83 3.56 16.03 -17.86
N GLY A 84 4.65 16.64 -18.27
CA GLY A 84 5.03 17.97 -17.81
C GLY A 84 5.29 18.03 -16.31
N THR A 85 4.93 19.16 -15.68
CA THR A 85 5.10 19.39 -14.24
C THR A 85 3.87 19.02 -13.41
N ASP A 86 2.67 19.07 -14.01
CA ASP A 86 1.41 19.10 -13.27
C ASP A 86 0.47 17.94 -13.59
N LEU A 87 0.86 17.06 -14.51
CA LEU A 87 0.03 15.97 -14.99
C LEU A 87 0.72 14.61 -14.89
N SER A 88 -0.08 13.56 -14.89
CA SER A 88 0.34 12.18 -15.09
C SER A 88 -0.61 11.45 -16.03
N VAL A 89 -0.08 10.50 -16.80
CA VAL A 89 -0.86 9.60 -17.64
C VAL A 89 -0.87 8.23 -16.99
N ARG A 90 -2.05 7.64 -16.84
CA ARG A 90 -2.26 6.33 -16.22
C ARG A 90 -2.94 5.40 -17.21
N LEU A 91 -2.28 4.28 -17.51
CA LEU A 91 -2.77 3.25 -18.42
C LEU A 91 -2.86 1.92 -17.68
N PRO A 92 -4.05 1.30 -17.55
CA PRO A 92 -4.19 -0.05 -17.05
C PRO A 92 -3.31 -1.04 -17.83
N LEU A 93 -2.52 -1.85 -17.09
CA LEU A 93 -1.69 -2.92 -17.71
C LEU A 93 -2.54 -4.04 -18.30
N ARG A 94 -3.76 -4.19 -17.80
CA ARG A 94 -4.79 -5.09 -18.32
C ARG A 94 -6.01 -4.24 -18.68
N PRO A 95 -6.03 -3.67 -19.87
CA PRO A 95 -7.15 -2.83 -20.26
C PRO A 95 -8.41 -3.68 -20.35
N ALA A 96 -9.42 -3.31 -19.57
CA ALA A 96 -10.75 -3.86 -19.66
C ALA A 96 -11.57 -3.03 -20.67
N ILE A 97 -12.45 -3.69 -21.40
CA ILE A 97 -13.45 -3.04 -22.27
C ILE A 97 -14.65 -2.64 -21.37
N THR A 98 -14.37 -1.90 -20.32
CA THR A 98 -15.40 -1.55 -19.32
C THR A 98 -15.23 -0.09 -18.91
N ASP A 99 -16.30 0.53 -18.42
CA ASP A 99 -16.32 1.90 -17.89
C ASP A 99 -15.56 2.06 -16.56
N GLU A 100 -14.55 1.26 -16.29
CA GLU A 100 -13.83 1.27 -15.00
C GLU A 100 -13.18 2.61 -14.71
N VAL A 101 -12.50 3.19 -15.72
CA VAL A 101 -11.86 4.51 -15.59
C VAL A 101 -12.89 5.59 -15.26
N ARG A 102 -14.05 5.54 -15.93
CA ARG A 102 -15.14 6.51 -15.69
C ARG A 102 -15.79 6.34 -14.34
N ARG A 103 -15.99 5.09 -13.88
CA ARG A 103 -16.50 4.79 -12.55
C ARG A 103 -15.53 5.23 -11.46
N GLU A 104 -14.22 5.00 -11.66
CA GLU A 104 -13.19 5.50 -10.74
C GLU A 104 -13.23 7.04 -10.69
N GLN A 105 -13.30 7.73 -11.83
CA GLN A 105 -13.42 9.19 -11.90
C GLN A 105 -14.63 9.70 -11.11
N ALA A 106 -15.81 9.14 -11.37
CA ALA A 106 -17.04 9.57 -10.69
C ALA A 106 -16.94 9.37 -9.17
N LYS A 107 -16.39 8.23 -8.73
CA LYS A 107 -16.15 7.91 -7.32
C LYS A 107 -15.18 8.91 -6.68
N LEU A 108 -14.04 9.18 -7.30
CA LEU A 108 -13.04 10.13 -6.80
C LEU A 108 -13.61 11.56 -6.70
N ALA A 109 -14.34 12.00 -7.72
CA ALA A 109 -14.97 13.31 -7.71
C ALA A 109 -16.01 13.46 -6.58
N ALA A 110 -16.77 12.39 -6.32
CA ALA A 110 -17.74 12.35 -5.21
C ALA A 110 -17.07 12.35 -3.83
N LEU A 111 -15.92 11.67 -3.68
CA LEU A 111 -15.20 11.54 -2.40
C LEU A 111 -14.38 12.80 -2.03
N ALA A 112 -13.82 13.48 -3.02
CA ALA A 112 -12.88 14.58 -2.81
C ALA A 112 -13.36 15.67 -1.83
N PRO A 113 -14.64 16.13 -1.86
CA PRO A 113 -15.11 17.16 -0.93
C PRO A 113 -15.13 16.77 0.55
N PHE A 114 -15.10 15.48 0.87
CA PHE A 114 -15.17 14.97 2.23
C PHE A 114 -13.78 14.76 2.87
N LEU A 115 -12.72 14.80 2.08
CA LEU A 115 -11.38 14.37 2.52
C LEU A 115 -10.47 15.57 2.81
N PRO A 116 -9.67 15.49 3.91
CA PRO A 116 -8.85 16.62 4.36
C PRO A 116 -7.53 16.78 3.56
N VAL A 117 -7.21 15.84 2.67
CA VAL A 117 -5.99 15.85 1.85
C VAL A 117 -6.33 15.60 0.39
N ALA A 118 -5.42 15.93 -0.51
CA ALA A 118 -5.62 15.69 -1.93
C ALA A 118 -5.75 14.19 -2.25
N ILE A 119 -6.61 13.89 -3.22
CA ILE A 119 -6.75 12.56 -3.81
C ILE A 119 -6.65 12.68 -5.33
N PRO A 120 -6.46 11.60 -6.09
CA PRO A 120 -6.37 11.67 -7.54
C PRO A 120 -7.58 12.36 -8.17
N SER A 121 -7.32 13.29 -9.08
CA SER A 121 -8.34 13.93 -9.89
C SER A 121 -8.06 13.68 -11.37
N VAL A 122 -9.09 13.27 -12.12
CA VAL A 122 -8.99 12.99 -13.55
C VAL A 122 -9.25 14.29 -14.32
N GLU A 123 -8.27 14.71 -15.12
CA GLU A 123 -8.37 15.88 -16.00
C GLU A 123 -8.96 15.51 -17.37
N ALA A 124 -8.66 14.29 -17.85
CA ALA A 124 -9.20 13.77 -19.10
C ALA A 124 -9.20 12.24 -19.14
N ILE A 125 -10.10 11.69 -19.96
CA ILE A 125 -10.14 10.25 -20.25
C ILE A 125 -9.86 10.06 -21.73
N GLY A 126 -8.84 9.23 -22.04
CA GLY A 126 -8.50 8.81 -23.38
C GLY A 126 -9.24 7.54 -23.76
N SER A 127 -9.58 7.45 -25.05
CA SER A 127 -10.23 6.30 -25.66
C SER A 127 -9.21 5.29 -26.20
N PRO A 128 -9.61 4.03 -26.44
CA PRO A 128 -8.79 3.06 -27.13
C PRO A 128 -8.29 3.58 -28.48
N ALA A 129 -6.99 3.48 -28.75
CA ALA A 129 -6.38 3.88 -30.02
C ALA A 129 -5.04 3.18 -30.25
N GLY A 130 -4.66 3.00 -31.52
CA GLY A 130 -3.40 2.38 -31.90
C GLY A 130 -3.23 0.98 -31.30
N ALA A 131 -2.11 0.76 -30.66
CA ALA A 131 -1.80 -0.52 -30.00
C ALA A 131 -2.36 -0.64 -28.57
N TYR A 132 -3.06 0.37 -28.06
CA TYR A 132 -3.66 0.34 -26.72
C TYR A 132 -5.19 0.16 -26.80
N PRO A 133 -5.73 -0.99 -26.35
CA PRO A 133 -7.13 -1.36 -26.61
C PRO A 133 -8.12 -0.88 -25.54
N GLY A 134 -7.67 -0.16 -24.49
CA GLY A 134 -8.51 0.25 -23.35
C GLY A 134 -8.65 1.75 -23.18
N GLU A 135 -9.55 2.16 -22.27
CA GLU A 135 -9.58 3.53 -21.77
C GLU A 135 -8.35 3.78 -20.89
N TRP A 136 -7.89 5.01 -20.87
CA TRP A 136 -6.78 5.49 -20.07
C TRP A 136 -7.09 6.89 -19.55
N SER A 137 -6.30 7.42 -18.64
CA SER A 137 -6.62 8.69 -17.99
C SER A 137 -5.41 9.59 -17.82
N VAL A 138 -5.68 10.89 -17.87
CA VAL A 138 -4.75 11.95 -17.45
C VAL A 138 -5.23 12.49 -16.12
N HIS A 139 -4.34 12.52 -15.14
CA HIS A 139 -4.60 12.98 -13.78
C HIS A 139 -3.76 14.20 -13.47
N ARG A 140 -4.21 15.00 -12.51
CA ARG A 140 -3.35 15.99 -11.87
C ARG A 140 -2.22 15.28 -11.11
N TRP A 141 -1.02 15.80 -11.24
CA TRP A 141 0.12 15.31 -10.48
C TRP A 141 0.00 15.74 -9.01
N LEU A 142 0.07 14.78 -8.10
CA LEU A 142 0.09 15.03 -6.66
C LEU A 142 1.52 15.12 -6.16
N THR A 143 1.83 16.18 -5.41
CA THR A 143 3.18 16.45 -4.87
C THR A 143 3.40 15.75 -3.54
N GLY A 144 4.62 15.29 -3.31
CA GLY A 144 5.04 14.61 -2.10
C GLY A 144 5.91 13.40 -2.42
N THR A 145 6.39 12.75 -1.37
CA THR A 145 7.17 11.51 -1.45
C THR A 145 6.52 10.42 -0.64
N ASN A 146 6.73 9.17 -1.02
CA ASN A 146 6.23 8.07 -0.20
C ASN A 146 6.98 8.02 1.13
N PRO A 147 6.28 7.94 2.28
CA PRO A 147 6.93 7.85 3.58
C PRO A 147 7.67 6.52 3.73
N CYS A 148 8.83 6.57 4.39
CA CYS A 148 9.63 5.38 4.64
C CYS A 148 9.61 5.04 6.14
N PRO A 149 9.32 3.79 6.52
CA PRO A 149 9.41 3.34 7.91
C PRO A 149 10.79 3.63 8.50
N GLY A 150 10.85 4.15 9.71
CA GLY A 150 12.10 4.50 10.40
C GLY A 150 12.76 5.80 9.92
N ALA A 151 12.21 6.49 8.90
CA ALA A 151 12.73 7.76 8.38
C ALA A 151 11.64 8.84 8.25
N LEU A 152 10.64 8.81 9.13
CA LEU A 152 9.57 9.80 9.18
C LEU A 152 10.09 11.12 9.80
N ALA A 153 9.82 12.25 9.14
CA ALA A 153 10.22 13.57 9.64
C ALA A 153 9.47 13.94 10.93
N ASP A 154 8.17 13.67 10.99
CA ASP A 154 7.34 13.87 12.17
C ASP A 154 6.29 12.76 12.29
N PRO A 155 6.59 11.65 13.00
CA PRO A 155 5.68 10.51 13.12
C PRO A 155 4.35 10.84 13.81
N ARG A 156 4.35 11.75 14.80
CA ARG A 156 3.11 12.13 15.52
C ARG A 156 2.18 12.93 14.62
N ARG A 157 2.74 13.88 13.88
CA ARG A 157 1.98 14.68 12.94
C ARG A 157 1.39 13.82 11.83
N LEU A 158 2.18 12.90 11.29
CA LEU A 158 1.69 11.97 10.28
C LEU A 158 0.59 11.05 10.84
N ALA A 159 0.74 10.55 12.07
CA ALA A 159 -0.30 9.75 12.73
C ALA A 159 -1.61 10.55 12.89
N ALA A 160 -1.53 11.82 13.29
CA ALA A 160 -2.69 12.70 13.41
C ALA A 160 -3.34 12.99 12.04
N ASP A 161 -2.55 13.27 11.01
CA ASP A 161 -3.07 13.52 9.64
C ASP A 161 -3.74 12.25 9.07
N LEU A 162 -3.15 11.08 9.28
CA LEU A 162 -3.73 9.78 8.87
C LEU A 162 -5.03 9.49 9.63
N ALA A 163 -5.06 9.74 10.94
CA ALA A 163 -6.29 9.57 11.73
C ALA A 163 -7.39 10.54 11.26
N ALA A 164 -7.03 11.78 10.94
CA ALA A 164 -7.98 12.74 10.39
C ALA A 164 -8.55 12.29 9.03
N PHE A 165 -7.69 11.77 8.14
CA PHE A 165 -8.10 11.21 6.85
C PHE A 165 -9.03 10.01 7.03
N VAL A 166 -8.63 8.99 7.79
CA VAL A 166 -9.43 7.78 8.02
C VAL A 166 -10.75 8.14 8.72
N GLY A 167 -10.72 9.02 9.70
CA GLY A 167 -11.93 9.49 10.39
C GLY A 167 -12.89 10.23 9.46
N ALA A 168 -12.39 11.10 8.57
CA ALA A 168 -13.20 11.77 7.57
C ALA A 168 -13.81 10.78 6.57
N PHE A 169 -12.99 9.82 6.11
CA PHE A 169 -13.41 8.80 5.17
C PHE A 169 -14.53 7.92 5.74
N ARG A 170 -14.39 7.46 7.00
CA ARG A 170 -15.43 6.70 7.71
C ARG A 170 -16.75 7.44 7.86
N ARG A 171 -16.73 8.77 7.94
CA ARG A 171 -17.93 9.63 8.05
C ARG A 171 -18.51 10.05 6.71
N THR A 172 -17.88 9.67 5.61
CA THR A 172 -18.39 9.97 4.26
C THR A 172 -19.78 9.36 4.10
N ASP A 173 -20.74 10.19 3.71
CA ASP A 173 -22.11 9.78 3.45
C ASP A 173 -22.45 10.04 1.96
N LEU A 174 -22.27 9.01 1.16
CA LEU A 174 -22.64 9.02 -0.26
C LEU A 174 -23.76 8.01 -0.51
N PRO A 175 -24.71 8.33 -1.39
CA PRO A 175 -25.84 7.44 -1.70
C PRO A 175 -25.37 6.14 -2.37
N ASP A 176 -24.35 6.21 -3.21
CA ASP A 176 -23.72 5.03 -3.80
C ASP A 176 -22.60 4.54 -2.87
N ARG A 177 -22.76 3.35 -2.33
CA ARG A 177 -21.85 2.73 -1.37
C ARG A 177 -21.35 1.38 -1.90
N PRO A 178 -20.49 1.38 -2.91
CA PRO A 178 -19.94 0.14 -3.43
C PRO A 178 -19.12 -0.56 -2.34
N PRO A 179 -19.13 -1.90 -2.35
CA PRO A 179 -18.28 -2.64 -1.43
C PRO A 179 -16.81 -2.37 -1.72
N ALA A 180 -16.00 -2.32 -0.66
CA ALA A 180 -14.54 -2.29 -0.80
C ALA A 180 -14.07 -3.58 -1.50
N TYR A 181 -13.09 -3.47 -2.40
CA TYR A 181 -12.65 -4.55 -3.27
C TYR A 181 -13.78 -5.08 -4.18
N PRO A 182 -14.02 -4.49 -5.35
CA PRO A 182 -15.03 -4.94 -6.29
C PRO A 182 -14.74 -6.38 -6.76
N GLY A 183 -15.67 -7.27 -6.47
CA GLY A 183 -15.57 -8.71 -6.72
C GLY A 183 -15.95 -9.53 -5.48
N GLU A 184 -16.83 -10.51 -5.62
CA GLU A 184 -17.51 -11.23 -4.53
C GLU A 184 -16.61 -11.82 -3.43
N ARG A 185 -15.31 -11.98 -3.68
CA ARG A 185 -14.39 -12.68 -2.77
C ARG A 185 -13.72 -11.81 -1.71
N ARG A 186 -13.78 -10.47 -1.82
CA ARG A 186 -13.05 -9.57 -0.90
C ARG A 186 -13.93 -8.55 -0.20
N THR A 187 -15.14 -8.33 -0.65
CA THR A 187 -16.07 -7.32 -0.13
C THR A 187 -16.63 -7.63 1.25
N ARG A 188 -16.74 -8.91 1.56
CA ARG A 188 -17.04 -9.43 2.89
C ARG A 188 -15.87 -10.30 3.35
N ALA A 189 -14.64 -9.92 3.08
CA ALA A 189 -13.52 -10.71 3.52
C ALA A 189 -13.49 -10.73 5.04
N SER A 190 -14.38 -11.56 5.61
CA SER A 190 -14.15 -12.03 6.96
C SER A 190 -12.72 -12.57 6.99
N MET A 191 -12.02 -12.39 8.06
CA MET A 191 -10.69 -12.97 8.27
C MET A 191 -10.65 -14.46 7.90
N VAL A 192 -11.80 -15.12 8.04
CA VAL A 192 -12.02 -16.54 7.67
C VAL A 192 -11.73 -16.81 6.18
N SER A 193 -12.11 -15.92 5.26
CA SER A 193 -11.81 -16.15 3.83
C SER A 193 -10.31 -16.04 3.49
N MET A 194 -9.54 -15.41 4.37
CA MET A 194 -8.09 -15.25 4.21
C MET A 194 -7.30 -16.39 4.87
N ASP A 195 -7.93 -17.22 5.73
CA ASP A 195 -7.25 -18.19 6.59
C ASP A 195 -6.37 -19.17 5.81
N SER A 196 -6.94 -19.83 4.81
CA SER A 196 -6.19 -20.82 4.01
C SER A 196 -4.96 -20.21 3.33
N SER A 197 -5.11 -19.03 2.71
CA SER A 197 -4.00 -18.34 2.03
C SER A 197 -2.93 -17.83 3.00
N THR A 198 -3.34 -17.37 4.18
CA THR A 198 -2.43 -16.87 5.21
C THR A 198 -1.62 -18.00 5.81
N ARG A 199 -2.26 -19.12 6.21
CA ARG A 199 -1.55 -20.30 6.73
C ARG A 199 -0.58 -20.88 5.71
N LYS A 200 -0.99 -20.91 4.43
CA LYS A 200 -0.10 -21.33 3.35
C LYS A 200 1.13 -20.42 3.25
N ALA A 201 0.94 -19.08 3.28
CA ALA A 201 2.05 -18.13 3.21
C ALA A 201 2.98 -18.26 4.43
N ILE A 202 2.46 -18.50 5.64
CA ILE A 202 3.28 -18.76 6.84
C ILE A 202 4.17 -19.98 6.61
N GLY A 203 3.62 -21.11 6.12
CA GLY A 203 4.38 -22.33 5.88
C GLY A 203 5.46 -22.17 4.80
N GLU A 204 5.16 -21.43 3.72
CA GLU A 204 6.11 -21.18 2.62
C GLU A 204 7.23 -20.19 2.98
N LEU A 205 7.10 -19.48 4.10
CA LEU A 205 8.11 -18.56 4.65
C LEU A 205 8.90 -19.15 5.81
N ASP A 206 8.82 -20.46 6.04
CA ASP A 206 9.60 -21.14 7.07
C ASP A 206 11.11 -20.87 6.89
N GLY A 207 11.80 -20.63 8.00
CA GLY A 207 13.20 -20.21 7.99
C GLY A 207 13.45 -18.74 7.63
N LEU A 208 12.44 -18.00 7.18
CA LEU A 208 12.55 -16.56 6.87
C LEU A 208 11.87 -15.66 7.92
N ILE A 209 10.89 -16.19 8.63
CA ILE A 209 10.14 -15.53 9.70
C ILE A 209 10.00 -16.49 10.90
N ASP A 210 9.58 -15.95 12.05
CA ASP A 210 9.08 -16.79 13.15
C ASP A 210 7.66 -17.27 12.82
N THR A 211 7.57 -18.45 12.20
CA THR A 211 6.30 -19.05 11.76
C THR A 211 5.38 -19.38 12.93
N ARG A 212 5.93 -19.73 14.10
CA ARG A 212 5.15 -20.01 15.31
C ARG A 212 4.49 -18.75 15.84
N ALA A 213 5.24 -17.67 15.98
CA ALA A 213 4.71 -16.37 16.41
C ALA A 213 3.69 -15.82 15.39
N ALA A 214 3.99 -15.97 14.09
CA ALA A 214 3.08 -15.55 13.03
C ALA A 214 1.74 -16.30 13.07
N LEU A 215 1.78 -17.62 13.29
CA LEU A 215 0.58 -18.44 13.41
C LEU A 215 -0.23 -18.07 14.66
N ALA A 216 0.40 -17.89 15.82
CA ALA A 216 -0.27 -17.48 17.04
C ALA A 216 -0.94 -16.11 16.90
N SER A 217 -0.23 -15.11 16.33
CA SER A 217 -0.78 -13.77 16.06
C SER A 217 -1.95 -13.81 15.06
N TRP A 218 -1.86 -14.68 14.05
CA TRP A 218 -2.94 -14.88 13.10
C TRP A 218 -4.19 -15.49 13.77
N GLU A 219 -4.03 -16.54 14.56
CA GLU A 219 -5.13 -17.24 15.26
C GLU A 219 -5.84 -16.32 16.24
N GLU A 220 -5.10 -15.51 17.00
CA GLU A 220 -5.68 -14.49 17.89
C GLU A 220 -6.52 -13.49 17.10
N SER A 221 -5.99 -12.99 15.97
CA SER A 221 -6.68 -12.04 15.12
C SER A 221 -7.91 -12.67 14.43
N LEU A 222 -7.82 -13.94 14.02
CA LEU A 222 -8.92 -14.68 13.40
C LEU A 222 -10.07 -14.95 14.37
N ALA A 223 -9.76 -15.11 15.66
CA ALA A 223 -10.76 -15.27 16.71
C ALA A 223 -11.51 -13.98 17.05
N ALA A 224 -11.02 -12.82 16.62
CA ALA A 224 -11.64 -11.53 16.88
C ALA A 224 -12.97 -11.40 16.13
N PRO A 225 -14.11 -11.22 16.83
CA PRO A 225 -15.41 -11.15 16.18
C PRO A 225 -15.54 -9.91 15.30
N TYR A 226 -16.41 -10.01 14.29
CA TYR A 226 -16.83 -8.89 13.45
C TYR A 226 -18.35 -8.71 13.56
N ASP A 227 -18.79 -7.54 14.00
CA ASP A 227 -20.19 -7.20 14.24
C ASP A 227 -20.99 -6.83 12.98
N GLY A 228 -20.30 -6.79 11.82
CA GLY A 228 -20.91 -6.41 10.54
C GLY A 228 -20.97 -4.90 10.31
N ARG A 229 -20.41 -4.07 11.18
CA ARG A 229 -20.34 -2.63 10.97
C ARG A 229 -19.46 -2.30 9.76
N GLU A 230 -20.07 -1.71 8.74
CA GLU A 230 -19.38 -1.27 7.54
C GLU A 230 -19.30 0.26 7.47
N VAL A 231 -18.11 0.76 7.14
CA VAL A 231 -17.82 2.18 6.92
C VAL A 231 -17.08 2.34 5.60
N TRP A 232 -16.96 3.56 5.09
CA TRP A 232 -16.05 3.81 3.98
C TRP A 232 -14.62 3.53 4.42
N VAL A 233 -13.91 2.73 3.64
CA VAL A 233 -12.51 2.36 3.84
C VAL A 233 -11.73 2.46 2.53
N HIS A 234 -10.50 2.89 2.62
CA HIS A 234 -9.55 2.88 1.50
C HIS A 234 -9.04 1.46 1.25
N SER A 235 -8.83 0.73 2.32
CA SER A 235 -8.42 -0.68 2.41
C SER A 235 -7.03 -1.04 1.85
N ASP A 236 -6.22 -0.04 1.48
CA ASP A 236 -4.82 -0.24 1.05
C ASP A 236 -3.92 0.95 1.44
N LEU A 237 -4.03 1.45 2.68
CA LEU A 237 -3.24 2.58 3.21
C LEU A 237 -1.80 2.16 3.58
N LYS A 238 -1.08 1.58 2.63
CA LYS A 238 0.35 1.25 2.76
C LYS A 238 1.24 2.44 2.37
N PRO A 239 2.54 2.47 2.74
CA PRO A 239 3.43 3.60 2.45
C PRO A 239 3.44 4.04 0.98
N GLY A 240 3.38 3.11 0.02
CA GLY A 240 3.36 3.40 -1.41
C GLY A 240 2.14 4.20 -1.89
N ASN A 241 1.05 4.21 -1.11
CA ASN A 241 -0.19 4.90 -1.43
C ASN A 241 -0.37 6.22 -0.66
N LEU A 242 0.65 6.63 0.09
CA LEU A 242 0.68 7.88 0.86
C LEU A 242 1.73 8.82 0.28
N LEU A 243 1.43 10.11 0.22
CA LEU A 243 2.39 11.15 -0.12
C LEU A 243 2.53 12.11 1.06
N VAL A 244 3.78 12.41 1.43
CA VAL A 244 4.11 13.33 2.52
C VAL A 244 4.99 14.46 2.04
N SER A 245 4.87 15.63 2.69
CA SER A 245 5.80 16.73 2.51
C SER A 245 7.14 16.48 3.21
N ALA A 246 8.13 17.33 2.96
CA ALA A 246 9.42 17.28 3.65
C ALA A 246 9.30 17.45 5.17
N GLU A 247 8.26 18.17 5.63
CA GLU A 247 7.95 18.39 7.06
C GLU A 247 7.14 17.24 7.69
N GLY A 248 6.90 16.15 6.95
CA GLY A 248 6.19 14.97 7.43
C GLY A 248 4.66 15.09 7.47
N ARG A 249 4.04 16.08 6.77
CA ARG A 249 2.59 16.19 6.64
C ARG A 249 2.07 15.25 5.56
N LEU A 250 0.95 14.59 5.81
CA LEU A 250 0.21 13.90 4.76
C LEU A 250 -0.33 14.92 3.75
N THR A 251 0.13 14.86 2.51
CA THR A 251 -0.30 15.78 1.43
C THR A 251 -1.32 15.17 0.52
N ALA A 252 -1.22 13.85 0.28
CA ALA A 252 -2.19 13.15 -0.56
C ALA A 252 -2.26 11.64 -0.21
N VAL A 253 -3.38 11.05 -0.58
CA VAL A 253 -3.60 9.60 -0.60
C VAL A 253 -3.96 9.20 -2.03
N ILE A 254 -3.35 8.11 -2.52
CA ILE A 254 -3.54 7.63 -3.90
C ILE A 254 -3.99 6.17 -3.92
N ASP A 255 -4.39 5.69 -5.09
CA ASP A 255 -4.81 4.30 -5.33
C ASP A 255 -6.13 3.92 -4.64
N PHE A 256 -7.22 4.53 -5.10
CA PHE A 256 -8.59 4.31 -4.61
C PHE A 256 -9.31 3.15 -5.31
N GLU A 257 -8.59 2.28 -6.01
CA GLU A 257 -9.20 1.16 -6.75
C GLU A 257 -9.99 0.24 -5.81
N THR A 258 -9.43 -0.05 -4.64
CA THR A 258 -10.01 -0.96 -3.65
C THR A 258 -10.96 -0.30 -2.65
N CYS A 259 -11.15 1.03 -2.74
CA CYS A 259 -11.97 1.75 -1.77
C CYS A 259 -13.46 1.49 -1.93
N GLY A 260 -14.17 1.48 -0.82
CA GLY A 260 -15.60 1.28 -0.74
C GLY A 260 -16.05 1.11 0.71
N VAL A 261 -17.20 0.47 0.94
CA VAL A 261 -17.65 0.16 2.30
C VAL A 261 -17.15 -1.22 2.74
N GLY A 262 -16.70 -1.30 3.99
CA GLY A 262 -16.15 -2.52 4.56
C GLY A 262 -15.82 -2.40 6.04
N ASP A 263 -15.14 -3.41 6.55
CA ASP A 263 -14.66 -3.48 7.94
C ASP A 263 -13.71 -2.31 8.24
N PRO A 264 -13.96 -1.49 9.26
CA PRO A 264 -13.08 -0.39 9.67
C PRO A 264 -11.64 -0.83 9.98
N ALA A 265 -11.39 -2.09 10.27
CA ALA A 265 -10.05 -2.65 10.45
C ALA A 265 -9.19 -2.61 9.18
N CYS A 266 -9.81 -2.45 7.99
CA CYS A 266 -9.09 -2.39 6.71
C CYS A 266 -8.19 -1.14 6.58
N ASP A 267 -8.44 -0.06 7.33
CA ASP A 267 -7.64 1.16 7.26
C ASP A 267 -6.62 1.30 8.40
N LEU A 268 -6.32 0.21 9.10
CA LEU A 268 -5.28 0.18 10.13
C LEU A 268 -3.88 -0.20 9.58
N PHE A 269 -3.72 -0.31 8.27
CA PHE A 269 -2.44 -0.63 7.65
C PHE A 269 -1.27 0.28 8.07
N PRO A 270 -1.44 1.63 8.18
CA PRO A 270 -0.35 2.51 8.57
C PRO A 270 0.26 2.17 9.93
N VAL A 271 -0.51 1.55 10.83
CA VAL A 271 -0.09 1.22 12.20
C VAL A 271 1.17 0.35 12.20
N TRP A 272 1.20 -0.70 11.39
CA TRP A 272 2.31 -1.66 11.38
C TRP A 272 3.20 -1.53 10.14
N TYR A 273 2.71 -0.92 9.06
CA TYR A 273 3.54 -0.65 7.88
C TYR A 273 4.42 0.58 8.03
N LEU A 274 4.04 1.55 8.89
CA LEU A 274 4.64 2.87 8.85
C LEU A 274 4.89 3.49 10.23
N LEU A 275 3.89 3.48 11.13
CA LEU A 275 3.95 4.21 12.38
C LEU A 275 4.81 3.49 13.43
N PRO A 276 5.79 4.16 14.05
CA PRO A 276 6.55 3.59 15.15
C PRO A 276 5.65 3.34 16.37
N ALA A 277 6.01 2.36 17.20
CA ALA A 277 5.21 1.89 18.32
C ALA A 277 4.74 3.00 19.26
N ASN A 278 5.60 4.00 19.51
CA ASN A 278 5.34 5.09 20.46
C ASN A 278 4.28 6.12 20.02
N VAL A 279 3.73 6.01 18.80
CA VAL A 279 2.63 6.89 18.33
C VAL A 279 1.36 6.12 17.95
N ARG A 280 1.36 4.79 18.05
CA ARG A 280 0.22 3.94 17.67
C ARG A 280 -0.99 4.15 18.56
N ASP A 281 -0.77 4.34 19.86
CA ASP A 281 -1.85 4.58 20.81
C ASP A 281 -2.54 5.93 20.55
N GLU A 282 -1.78 6.94 20.13
CA GLU A 282 -2.33 8.25 19.75
C GLU A 282 -3.23 8.11 18.48
N PHE A 283 -2.76 7.38 17.49
CA PHE A 283 -3.54 7.07 16.28
C PHE A 283 -4.81 6.27 16.62
N ARG A 284 -4.68 5.24 17.44
CA ARG A 284 -5.78 4.40 17.90
C ARG A 284 -6.86 5.20 18.63
N ALA A 285 -6.44 6.02 19.60
CA ALA A 285 -7.33 6.87 20.39
C ALA A 285 -8.05 7.92 19.52
N ALA A 286 -7.34 8.54 18.56
CA ALA A 286 -7.93 9.52 17.66
C ALA A 286 -9.05 8.96 16.76
N LEU A 287 -9.04 7.65 16.50
CA LEU A 287 -10.04 6.94 15.72
C LEU A 287 -11.05 6.15 16.54
N ASP A 288 -10.92 6.18 17.87
CA ASP A 288 -11.76 5.39 18.81
C ASP A 288 -11.83 3.91 18.42
N VAL A 289 -10.66 3.31 18.17
CA VAL A 289 -10.57 1.91 17.72
C VAL A 289 -10.57 0.98 18.92
N ASP A 290 -11.59 0.14 19.02
CA ASP A 290 -11.70 -0.90 20.05
C ASP A 290 -10.67 -2.02 19.89
N ASP A 291 -10.49 -2.84 20.93
CA ASP A 291 -9.51 -3.94 20.96
C ASP A 291 -9.77 -4.96 19.84
N VAL A 292 -11.03 -5.26 19.57
CA VAL A 292 -11.44 -6.28 18.61
C VAL A 292 -11.15 -5.83 17.18
N THR A 293 -11.47 -4.58 16.86
CA THR A 293 -11.12 -3.95 15.56
C THR A 293 -9.61 -3.84 15.39
N TRP A 294 -8.88 -3.52 16.47
CA TRP A 294 -7.42 -3.48 16.46
C TRP A 294 -6.81 -4.84 16.14
N LEU A 295 -7.28 -5.90 16.78
CA LEU A 295 -6.83 -7.27 16.52
C LEU A 295 -7.11 -7.70 15.08
N ARG A 296 -8.28 -7.39 14.53
CA ARG A 296 -8.58 -7.67 13.11
C ARG A 296 -7.65 -6.89 12.18
N GLY A 297 -7.37 -5.62 12.47
CA GLY A 297 -6.42 -4.81 11.69
C GLY A 297 -5.02 -5.40 11.67
N ARG A 298 -4.53 -5.85 12.84
CA ARG A 298 -3.25 -6.53 12.98
C ARG A 298 -3.17 -7.79 12.10
N GLY A 299 -4.19 -8.63 12.16
CA GLY A 299 -4.25 -9.84 11.34
C GLY A 299 -4.31 -9.54 9.84
N ARG A 300 -5.04 -8.50 9.41
CA ARG A 300 -5.10 -8.09 8.00
C ARG A 300 -3.74 -7.64 7.49
N VAL A 301 -3.02 -6.84 8.28
CA VAL A 301 -1.65 -6.42 7.95
C VAL A 301 -0.72 -7.62 7.86
N LEU A 302 -0.77 -8.54 8.84
CA LEU A 302 0.04 -9.76 8.84
C LEU A 302 -0.22 -10.60 7.58
N SER A 303 -1.47 -10.87 7.25
CA SER A 303 -1.84 -11.66 6.08
C SER A 303 -1.36 -11.03 4.78
N GLN A 304 -1.53 -9.72 4.59
CA GLN A 304 -1.05 -9.03 3.39
C GLN A 304 0.47 -9.03 3.31
N ALA A 305 1.16 -8.74 4.42
CA ALA A 305 2.62 -8.69 4.46
C ALA A 305 3.25 -10.06 4.18
N LEU A 306 2.66 -11.14 4.72
CA LEU A 306 3.08 -12.52 4.41
C LEU A 306 2.93 -12.82 2.92
N GLY A 307 1.79 -12.45 2.32
CA GLY A 307 1.56 -12.58 0.88
C GLY A 307 2.59 -11.81 0.05
N TYR A 308 2.86 -10.56 0.40
CA TYR A 308 3.86 -9.74 -0.31
C TYR A 308 5.28 -10.30 -0.15
N LEU A 309 5.67 -10.74 1.03
CA LEU A 309 6.99 -11.33 1.23
C LEU A 309 7.15 -12.61 0.40
N ARG A 310 6.13 -13.48 0.40
CA ARG A 310 6.12 -14.71 -0.39
C ARG A 310 6.25 -14.44 -1.89
N ASP A 311 5.44 -13.51 -2.43
CA ASP A 311 5.27 -13.33 -3.87
C ASP A 311 6.35 -12.41 -4.48
N PHE A 312 6.91 -11.49 -3.69
CA PHE A 312 7.79 -10.42 -4.19
C PHE A 312 9.20 -10.42 -3.61
N ARG A 313 9.57 -11.36 -2.71
CA ARG A 313 10.90 -11.39 -2.08
C ARG A 313 12.07 -11.37 -3.08
N ASP A 314 11.89 -11.99 -4.24
CA ASP A 314 12.93 -12.15 -5.25
C ASP A 314 12.76 -11.16 -6.43
N THR A 315 11.61 -10.50 -6.55
CA THR A 315 11.26 -9.65 -7.70
C THR A 315 11.14 -8.17 -7.37
N SER A 316 10.83 -7.82 -6.11
CA SER A 316 10.69 -6.44 -5.67
C SER A 316 11.26 -6.23 -4.26
N PRO A 317 12.55 -5.83 -4.16
CA PRO A 317 13.20 -5.57 -2.86
C PRO A 317 12.45 -4.54 -2.00
N ALA A 318 11.85 -3.54 -2.61
CA ALA A 318 11.09 -2.51 -1.90
C ALA A 318 9.85 -3.11 -1.20
N LEU A 319 9.02 -3.85 -1.93
CA LEU A 319 7.85 -4.53 -1.37
C LEU A 319 8.24 -5.56 -0.31
N ALA A 320 9.30 -6.34 -0.56
CA ALA A 320 9.80 -7.31 0.39
C ALA A 320 10.28 -6.65 1.70
N ASN A 321 10.93 -5.49 1.63
CA ASN A 321 11.38 -4.76 2.81
C ASN A 321 10.20 -4.19 3.62
N TYR A 322 9.21 -3.60 2.97
CA TYR A 322 7.97 -3.18 3.64
C TYR A 322 7.27 -4.36 4.32
N ALA A 323 7.20 -5.51 3.64
CA ALA A 323 6.58 -6.71 4.19
C ALA A 323 7.33 -7.24 5.42
N ARG A 324 8.67 -7.34 5.35
CA ARG A 324 9.49 -7.75 6.51
C ARG A 324 9.34 -6.81 7.69
N HIS A 325 9.34 -5.49 7.42
CA HIS A 325 9.10 -4.49 8.46
C HIS A 325 7.74 -4.71 9.13
N ALA A 326 6.66 -4.80 8.36
CA ALA A 326 5.32 -4.97 8.89
C ALA A 326 5.15 -6.28 9.67
N ILE A 327 5.71 -7.39 9.19
CA ILE A 327 5.72 -8.66 9.91
C ILE A 327 6.44 -8.50 11.25
N GLY A 328 7.64 -7.90 11.26
CA GLY A 328 8.41 -7.66 12.48
C GLY A 328 7.65 -6.82 13.50
N GLU A 329 6.99 -5.74 13.05
CA GLU A 329 6.20 -4.85 13.91
C GLU A 329 4.93 -5.52 14.47
N VAL A 330 4.29 -6.37 13.67
CA VAL A 330 3.14 -7.18 14.13
C VAL A 330 3.57 -8.18 15.18
N LEU A 331 4.66 -8.93 14.95
CA LEU A 331 5.12 -9.95 15.88
C LEU A 331 5.69 -9.35 17.18
N ALA A 332 6.31 -8.17 17.11
CA ALA A 332 6.77 -7.45 18.30
C ALA A 332 5.63 -6.89 19.17
N ALA A 333 4.45 -6.67 18.57
CA ALA A 333 3.25 -6.19 19.26
C ALA A 333 2.32 -7.31 19.76
N SER A 334 2.68 -8.58 19.50
CA SER A 334 1.97 -9.75 20.03
C SER A 334 2.49 -10.07 21.42
N PRO A 335 1.63 -10.46 22.38
CA PRO A 335 2.03 -10.79 23.76
C PRO A 335 2.99 -11.99 23.86
#